data_db23fa11159b262726e8953379cf79bc
#
_entry.id   db23fa11159b262726e8953379cf79bc
#
_cell.length_a   1.000
_cell.length_b   1.000
_cell.length_c   1.000
_cell.angle_alpha   90.00
_cell.angle_beta   90.00
_cell.angle_gamma   90.00
#
_symmetry.space_group_name_H-M   'P 1'
#
loop_
_entity.id
_entity.type
_entity.pdbx_description
1 polymer ?
#
loop_
_entity_poly.entity_id
_entity_poly.type
_entity_poly.pdbx_seq_one_letter_code
_entity_poly.pdbx_strand_id
1 'polypeptide(L)'
;MKLDLGKIFLLILFLTLSVMAATAGTIKGTITDRQTKEPLTGATVQVSGTAQGAVADLDGNYTLELKNGTYTLTVRYIGYKDMTINAVEIKGETVLNFDMEPDTQTLGEVQVTAKKNLEGERALQMERQKATLAIENLGSKEMSLKGI
;
A
#
# COMPACT_ATOMS: atom_id res chain seq x y z
N MET A 1 -57.16 42.56 -10.28
CA MET A 1 -55.93 42.29 -9.53
C MET A 1 -54.79 42.18 -10.58
N LYS A 2 -53.98 43.24 -10.75
CA LYS A 2 -52.90 43.24 -11.72
C LYS A 2 -51.73 42.52 -11.05
N LEU A 3 -51.42 41.29 -11.50
CA LEU A 3 -50.23 40.63 -11.09
C LEU A 3 -49.03 41.36 -11.71
N ASP A 4 -48.23 41.97 -10.87
CA ASP A 4 -47.02 42.66 -11.31
C ASP A 4 -46.02 41.62 -11.88
N LEU A 5 -45.70 41.78 -13.14
CA LEU A 5 -44.81 40.87 -13.89
C LEU A 5 -43.47 40.70 -13.17
N GLY A 6 -43.00 41.75 -12.46
CA GLY A 6 -41.79 41.70 -11.65
C GLY A 6 -41.89 40.78 -10.43
N LYS A 7 -43.08 40.72 -9.78
CA LYS A 7 -43.30 39.82 -8.65
C LYS A 7 -43.36 38.35 -9.09
N ILE A 8 -43.95 38.10 -10.28
CA ILE A 8 -43.99 36.78 -10.88
C ILE A 8 -42.57 36.30 -11.23
N PHE A 9 -41.75 37.17 -11.82
CA PHE A 9 -40.36 36.86 -12.16
C PHE A 9 -39.51 36.57 -10.91
N LEU A 10 -39.70 37.36 -9.84
CA LEU A 10 -39.03 37.15 -8.57
C LEU A 10 -39.44 35.82 -7.90
N LEU A 11 -40.72 35.45 -8.00
CA LEU A 11 -41.27 34.22 -7.45
C LEU A 11 -40.78 32.99 -8.22
N ILE A 12 -40.66 33.08 -9.53
CA ILE A 12 -40.08 32.05 -10.38
C ILE A 12 -38.57 31.90 -10.10
N LEU A 13 -37.86 33.02 -9.95
CA LEU A 13 -36.42 33.01 -9.60
C LEU A 13 -36.19 32.38 -8.22
N PHE A 14 -37.05 32.64 -7.25
CA PHE A 14 -36.99 32.05 -5.91
C PHE A 14 -37.32 30.56 -5.94
N LEU A 15 -38.27 30.14 -6.78
CA LEU A 15 -38.64 28.73 -6.96
C LEU A 15 -37.54 27.90 -7.64
N THR A 16 -36.79 28.49 -8.59
CA THR A 16 -35.70 27.81 -9.28
C THR A 16 -34.45 27.64 -8.39
N LEU A 17 -34.26 28.49 -7.38
CA LEU A 17 -33.13 28.41 -6.45
C LEU A 17 -33.29 27.31 -5.39
N SER A 18 -34.51 26.78 -5.20
CA SER A 18 -34.80 25.77 -4.18
C SER A 18 -34.46 24.31 -4.56
N VAL A 19 -34.05 24.05 -5.78
CA VAL A 19 -33.96 22.67 -6.31
C VAL A 19 -32.55 22.03 -6.16
N MET A 20 -31.56 22.70 -5.55
CA MET A 20 -30.28 22.11 -5.29
C MET A 20 -30.15 21.53 -3.86
N ALA A 21 -31.11 20.71 -3.45
CA ALA A 21 -30.88 19.81 -2.34
C ALA A 21 -29.92 18.70 -2.83
N ALA A 22 -28.61 18.93 -2.68
CA ALA A 22 -27.62 17.88 -2.86
C ALA A 22 -27.92 16.82 -1.81
N THR A 23 -28.53 15.71 -2.23
CA THR A 23 -28.74 14.55 -1.36
C THR A 23 -27.38 13.99 -0.99
N ALA A 24 -26.92 14.29 0.22
CA ALA A 24 -25.72 13.71 0.79
C ALA A 24 -26.04 12.27 1.23
N GLY A 25 -25.20 11.35 0.84
CA GLY A 25 -25.19 10.01 1.38
C GLY A 25 -24.05 9.86 2.38
N THR A 26 -24.20 8.95 3.32
CA THR A 26 -23.18 8.66 4.33
C THR A 26 -22.89 7.17 4.32
N ILE A 27 -21.62 6.80 4.21
CA ILE A 27 -21.17 5.43 4.44
C ILE A 27 -20.60 5.35 5.85
N LYS A 28 -21.03 4.36 6.59
CA LYS A 28 -20.51 4.03 7.93
C LYS A 28 -20.17 2.57 7.97
N GLY A 29 -19.27 2.18 8.84
CA GLY A 29 -18.94 0.77 9.07
C GLY A 29 -17.71 0.60 9.91
N THR A 30 -17.28 -0.64 10.04
CA THR A 30 -16.09 -1.03 10.78
C THR A 30 -15.07 -1.68 9.86
N ILE A 31 -13.79 -1.50 10.19
CA ILE A 31 -12.67 -2.14 9.49
C ILE A 31 -11.97 -3.03 10.51
N THR A 32 -11.96 -4.33 10.25
CA THR A 32 -11.39 -5.32 11.15
C THR A 32 -10.41 -6.24 10.43
N ASP A 33 -9.54 -6.89 11.20
CA ASP A 33 -8.74 -8.01 10.73
C ASP A 33 -9.65 -9.22 10.46
N ARG A 34 -9.44 -9.88 9.33
CA ARG A 34 -10.25 -11.03 8.92
C ARG A 34 -10.09 -12.22 9.84
N GLN A 35 -8.91 -12.42 10.42
CA GLN A 35 -8.57 -13.60 11.24
C GLN A 35 -8.83 -13.35 12.71
N THR A 36 -8.33 -12.24 13.25
CA THR A 36 -8.42 -11.92 14.69
C THR A 36 -9.69 -11.18 15.07
N LYS A 37 -10.37 -10.56 14.08
CA LYS A 37 -11.52 -9.67 14.28
C LYS A 37 -11.20 -8.42 15.12
N GLU A 38 -9.92 -8.11 15.28
CA GLU A 38 -9.48 -6.90 15.93
C GLU A 38 -9.72 -5.66 15.05
N PRO A 39 -10.11 -4.52 15.64
CA PRO A 39 -10.31 -3.28 14.88
C PRO A 39 -9.00 -2.74 14.33
N LEU A 40 -9.01 -2.31 13.08
CA LEU A 40 -7.84 -1.73 12.41
C LEU A 40 -7.83 -0.21 12.52
N THR A 41 -7.36 0.28 13.66
CA THR A 41 -7.22 1.71 13.95
C THR A 41 -6.32 2.40 12.92
N GLY A 42 -6.81 3.48 12.31
CA GLY A 42 -6.05 4.23 11.32
C GLY A 42 -6.10 3.66 9.90
N ALA A 43 -6.89 2.60 9.66
CA ALA A 43 -7.18 2.13 8.32
C ALA A 43 -7.88 3.22 7.51
N THR A 44 -7.60 3.33 6.22
CA THR A 44 -8.11 4.38 5.36
C THR A 44 -9.06 3.82 4.32
N VAL A 45 -10.25 4.41 4.22
CA VAL A 45 -11.21 4.17 3.12
C VAL A 45 -11.17 5.37 2.19
N GLN A 46 -10.86 5.17 0.93
CA GLN A 46 -10.75 6.22 -0.08
C GLN A 46 -11.65 5.93 -1.27
N VAL A 47 -12.27 6.98 -1.81
CA VAL A 47 -12.98 6.88 -3.10
C VAL A 47 -11.96 6.92 -4.22
N SER A 48 -11.90 5.86 -5.01
CA SER A 48 -10.97 5.74 -6.13
C SER A 48 -11.10 6.89 -7.12
N GLY A 49 -9.97 7.49 -7.50
CA GLY A 49 -9.95 8.60 -8.44
C GLY A 49 -10.29 9.96 -7.83
N THR A 50 -10.47 10.06 -6.52
CA THR A 50 -10.73 11.33 -5.81
C THR A 50 -9.83 11.47 -4.58
N ALA A 51 -9.81 12.66 -3.98
CA ALA A 51 -9.17 12.91 -2.70
C ALA A 51 -10.09 12.65 -1.49
N GLN A 52 -11.32 12.20 -1.71
CA GLN A 52 -12.29 11.95 -0.64
C GLN A 52 -12.02 10.62 0.04
N GLY A 53 -11.99 10.61 1.35
CA GLY A 53 -11.74 9.42 2.15
C GLY A 53 -12.03 9.66 3.62
N ALA A 54 -12.00 8.58 4.40
CA ALA A 54 -12.15 8.58 5.85
C ALA A 54 -11.09 7.67 6.47
N VAL A 55 -10.76 7.95 7.73
CA VAL A 55 -9.82 7.16 8.53
C VAL A 55 -10.59 6.51 9.67
N ALA A 56 -10.31 5.23 9.94
CA ALA A 56 -10.93 4.50 11.02
C ALA A 56 -10.44 4.99 12.39
N ASP A 57 -11.34 5.10 13.34
CA ASP A 57 -11.08 5.45 14.73
C ASP A 57 -10.43 4.29 15.53
N LEU A 58 -10.32 4.46 16.85
CA LEU A 58 -9.72 3.46 17.75
C LEU A 58 -10.48 2.12 17.77
N ASP A 59 -11.78 2.15 17.53
CA ASP A 59 -12.64 0.99 17.46
C ASP A 59 -12.81 0.45 16.04
N GLY A 60 -12.03 0.99 15.09
CA GLY A 60 -12.08 0.63 13.68
C GLY A 60 -13.28 1.19 12.93
N ASN A 61 -14.09 2.07 13.54
CA ASN A 61 -15.25 2.66 12.87
C ASN A 61 -14.81 3.78 11.93
N TYR A 62 -15.49 3.90 10.81
CA TYR A 62 -15.28 5.01 9.88
C TYR A 62 -16.62 5.60 9.44
N THR A 63 -16.60 6.86 9.07
CA THR A 63 -17.72 7.58 8.48
C THR A 63 -17.23 8.40 7.30
N LEU A 64 -17.85 8.21 6.14
CA LEU A 64 -17.51 8.90 4.90
C LEU A 64 -18.76 9.52 4.30
N GLU A 65 -18.75 10.84 4.15
CA GLU A 65 -19.83 11.59 3.54
C GLU A 65 -19.58 11.77 2.04
N LEU A 66 -20.51 11.33 1.21
CA LEU A 66 -20.45 11.40 -0.24
C LEU A 66 -21.81 11.86 -0.80
N LYS A 67 -21.83 12.28 -2.04
CA LYS A 67 -23.09 12.47 -2.76
C LYS A 67 -23.69 11.12 -3.13
N ASN A 68 -25.00 11.04 -3.30
CA ASN A 68 -25.62 9.82 -3.82
C ASN A 68 -25.03 9.48 -5.20
N GLY A 69 -24.70 8.21 -5.40
CA GLY A 69 -24.05 7.76 -6.62
C GLY A 69 -23.42 6.39 -6.47
N THR A 70 -22.73 5.93 -7.51
CA THR A 70 -22.00 4.68 -7.51
C THR A 70 -20.50 4.98 -7.49
N TYR A 71 -19.79 4.39 -6.56
CA TYR A 71 -18.36 4.64 -6.32
C TYR A 71 -17.57 3.35 -6.26
N THR A 72 -16.29 3.46 -6.52
CA THR A 72 -15.31 2.43 -6.21
C THR A 72 -14.56 2.86 -4.97
N LEU A 73 -14.56 2.03 -3.93
CA LEU A 73 -13.87 2.28 -2.68
C LEU A 73 -12.60 1.45 -2.60
N THR A 74 -11.52 2.04 -2.12
CA THR A 74 -10.27 1.35 -1.83
C THR A 74 -9.98 1.49 -0.34
N VAL A 75 -9.79 0.36 0.33
CA VAL A 75 -9.43 0.28 1.75
C VAL A 75 -7.97 -0.12 1.87
N ARG A 76 -7.21 0.62 2.69
CA ARG A 76 -5.78 0.41 2.89
C ARG A 76 -5.42 0.46 4.36
N TYR A 77 -4.53 -0.43 4.75
CA TYR A 77 -3.89 -0.42 6.06
C TYR A 77 -2.48 -0.99 5.96
N ILE A 78 -1.56 -0.45 6.77
CA ILE A 78 -0.16 -0.91 6.74
C ILE A 78 -0.04 -2.38 7.14
N GLY A 79 0.64 -3.18 6.33
CA GLY A 79 0.78 -4.63 6.56
C GLY A 79 -0.42 -5.47 6.14
N TYR A 80 -1.39 -4.89 5.43
CA TYR A 80 -2.57 -5.57 4.89
C TYR A 80 -2.67 -5.40 3.38
N LYS A 81 -3.34 -6.35 2.73
CA LYS A 81 -3.62 -6.27 1.29
C LYS A 81 -4.63 -5.17 1.01
N ASP A 82 -4.36 -4.36 -0.01
CA ASP A 82 -5.32 -3.37 -0.49
C ASP A 82 -6.62 -4.06 -0.92
N MET A 83 -7.76 -3.59 -0.42
CA MET A 83 -9.08 -4.08 -0.79
C MET A 83 -9.79 -3.04 -1.65
N THR A 84 -10.24 -3.44 -2.84
CA THR A 84 -11.02 -2.57 -3.72
C THR A 84 -12.40 -3.14 -3.93
N ILE A 85 -13.43 -2.34 -3.69
CA ILE A 85 -14.84 -2.70 -3.88
C ILE A 85 -15.41 -1.79 -4.96
N ASN A 86 -15.84 -2.40 -6.05
CA ASN A 86 -16.40 -1.70 -7.19
C ASN A 86 -17.93 -1.58 -7.07
N ALA A 87 -18.47 -0.52 -7.70
CA ALA A 87 -19.90 -0.31 -7.86
C ALA A 87 -20.70 -0.27 -6.54
N VAL A 88 -20.14 0.38 -5.51
CA VAL A 88 -20.86 0.65 -4.26
C VAL A 88 -21.90 1.73 -4.53
N GLU A 89 -23.16 1.38 -4.44
CA GLU A 89 -24.27 2.31 -4.60
C GLU A 89 -24.57 2.99 -3.26
N ILE A 90 -24.48 4.31 -3.24
CA ILE A 90 -24.77 5.14 -2.07
C ILE A 90 -26.10 5.82 -2.26
N LYS A 91 -27.07 5.48 -1.40
CA LYS A 91 -28.39 6.08 -1.32
C LYS A 91 -28.73 6.36 0.15
N GLY A 92 -28.50 7.61 0.58
CA GLY A 92 -28.68 7.95 1.98
C GLY A 92 -27.63 7.32 2.89
N GLU A 93 -28.03 6.69 3.99
CA GLU A 93 -27.12 6.01 4.91
C GLU A 93 -26.89 4.56 4.48
N THR A 94 -25.62 4.21 4.25
CA THR A 94 -25.19 2.87 3.84
C THR A 94 -24.18 2.34 4.83
N VAL A 95 -24.36 1.11 5.34
CA VAL A 95 -23.43 0.46 6.26
C VAL A 95 -22.60 -0.55 5.49
N LEU A 96 -21.26 -0.38 5.54
CA LEU A 96 -20.30 -1.28 4.89
C LEU A 96 -19.17 -1.62 5.86
N ASN A 97 -19.02 -2.89 6.20
CA ASN A 97 -17.94 -3.38 7.02
C ASN A 97 -16.87 -4.05 6.14
N PHE A 98 -15.61 -3.89 6.51
CA PHE A 98 -14.48 -4.45 5.78
C PHE A 98 -13.66 -5.37 6.66
N ASP A 99 -13.47 -6.60 6.20
CA ASP A 99 -12.57 -7.59 6.81
C ASP A 99 -11.29 -7.65 5.96
N MET A 100 -10.22 -7.01 6.43
CA MET A 100 -8.95 -6.95 5.72
C MET A 100 -8.08 -8.19 5.98
N GLU A 101 -7.38 -8.64 4.96
CA GLU A 101 -6.47 -9.78 5.06
C GLU A 101 -5.03 -9.27 5.24
N PRO A 102 -4.28 -9.76 6.25
CA PRO A 102 -2.87 -9.42 6.40
C PRO A 102 -2.10 -9.72 5.12
N ASP A 103 -1.26 -8.79 4.69
CA ASP A 103 -0.32 -9.05 3.61
C ASP A 103 0.84 -9.88 4.17
N THR A 104 0.60 -11.17 4.31
CA THR A 104 1.65 -12.14 4.58
C THR A 104 2.47 -12.40 3.31
N GLN A 105 2.86 -11.35 2.61
CA GLN A 105 4.08 -11.43 1.85
C GLN A 105 5.16 -11.73 2.90
N THR A 106 5.30 -12.99 3.23
CA THR A 106 6.52 -13.54 3.77
C THR A 106 7.60 -12.76 3.04
N LEU A 107 8.36 -11.94 3.75
CA LEU A 107 9.70 -11.58 3.29
C LEU A 107 10.30 -12.93 2.98
N GLY A 108 10.15 -13.35 1.72
CA GLY A 108 10.73 -14.59 1.24
C GLY A 108 12.13 -14.49 1.78
N GLU A 109 12.48 -15.41 2.66
CA GLU A 109 13.81 -15.59 3.19
C GLU A 109 14.73 -15.06 2.11
N VAL A 110 15.36 -13.91 2.36
CA VAL A 110 16.38 -13.39 1.47
C VAL A 110 17.40 -14.51 1.52
N GLN A 111 17.23 -15.49 0.63
CA GLN A 111 18.31 -16.36 0.25
C GLN A 111 19.34 -15.38 -0.29
N VAL A 112 20.17 -14.91 0.64
CA VAL A 112 21.48 -14.41 0.29
C VAL A 112 22.16 -15.63 -0.33
N THR A 113 21.85 -15.87 -1.59
CA THR A 113 22.72 -16.60 -2.47
C THR A 113 23.94 -15.68 -2.58
N ALA A 114 24.77 -15.71 -1.52
CA ALA A 114 26.15 -15.45 -1.68
C ALA A 114 26.56 -16.44 -2.78
N LYS A 115 26.53 -15.98 -4.02
CA LYS A 115 27.36 -16.58 -5.07
C LYS A 115 28.75 -16.42 -4.51
N LYS A 116 29.14 -17.44 -3.72
CA LYS A 116 30.52 -17.64 -3.32
C LYS A 116 31.26 -17.61 -4.64
N ASN A 117 31.99 -16.54 -4.89
CA ASN A 117 32.83 -16.42 -6.07
C ASN A 117 33.93 -17.46 -5.92
N LEU A 118 33.56 -18.73 -6.15
CA LEU A 118 34.47 -19.89 -6.17
C LEU A 118 35.63 -19.68 -7.16
N GLU A 119 35.44 -18.85 -8.16
CA GLU A 119 36.48 -18.44 -9.09
C GLU A 119 37.53 -17.53 -8.43
N GLY A 120 37.13 -16.58 -7.61
CA GLY A 120 38.05 -15.71 -6.87
C GLY A 120 38.82 -16.46 -5.80
N GLU A 121 38.19 -17.38 -5.06
CA GLU A 121 38.88 -18.21 -4.06
C GLU A 121 39.87 -19.20 -4.72
N ARG A 122 39.50 -19.81 -5.85
CA ARG A 122 40.39 -20.67 -6.61
C ARG A 122 41.60 -19.92 -7.17
N ALA A 123 41.40 -18.70 -7.66
CA ALA A 123 42.47 -17.84 -8.14
C ALA A 123 43.47 -17.50 -7.01
N LEU A 124 42.99 -17.13 -5.84
CA LEU A 124 43.79 -16.82 -4.67
C LEU A 124 44.54 -18.07 -4.12
N GLN A 125 43.94 -19.26 -4.17
CA GLN A 125 44.60 -20.50 -3.78
C GLN A 125 45.69 -20.91 -4.77
N MET A 126 45.45 -20.72 -6.08
CA MET A 126 46.46 -20.98 -7.11
C MET A 126 47.67 -20.02 -6.97
N GLU A 127 47.44 -18.78 -6.66
CA GLU A 127 48.48 -17.77 -6.47
C GLU A 127 49.36 -18.11 -5.23
N ARG A 128 48.73 -18.52 -4.13
CA ARG A 128 49.45 -18.99 -2.92
C ARG A 128 50.27 -20.23 -3.19
N GLN A 129 49.74 -21.21 -3.93
CA GLN A 129 50.50 -22.41 -4.32
C GLN A 129 51.70 -22.08 -5.21
N LYS A 130 51.55 -21.19 -6.18
CA LYS A 130 52.63 -20.71 -7.02
C LYS A 130 53.72 -20.00 -6.21
N ALA A 131 53.35 -19.17 -5.25
CA ALA A 131 54.30 -18.48 -4.39
C ALA A 131 55.11 -19.45 -3.53
N THR A 132 54.50 -20.51 -2.98
CA THR A 132 55.15 -21.51 -2.17
C THR A 132 56.15 -22.33 -3.01
N LEU A 133 55.79 -22.74 -4.22
CA LEU A 133 56.70 -23.47 -5.14
C LEU A 133 57.86 -22.59 -5.61
N ALA A 134 57.68 -21.29 -5.77
CA ALA A 134 58.75 -20.38 -6.15
C ALA A 134 59.81 -20.21 -5.03
N ILE A 135 59.37 -20.22 -3.77
CA ILE A 135 60.26 -20.12 -2.60
C ILE A 135 61.11 -21.41 -2.44
N GLU A 136 60.49 -22.59 -2.63
CA GLU A 136 61.23 -23.86 -2.59
C GLU A 136 62.29 -23.95 -3.67
N ASN A 137 61.98 -23.52 -4.89
CA ASN A 137 62.92 -23.53 -5.99
C ASN A 137 64.10 -22.55 -5.77
N LEU A 138 63.87 -21.43 -5.13
CA LEU A 138 64.92 -20.48 -4.78
C LEU A 138 65.85 -21.04 -3.69
N GLY A 139 65.28 -21.65 -2.66
CA GLY A 139 66.05 -22.31 -1.58
C GLY A 139 66.93 -23.45 -2.08
N SER A 140 66.44 -24.32 -2.96
CA SER A 140 67.19 -25.41 -3.55
C SER A 140 68.35 -24.92 -4.42
N LYS A 141 68.16 -23.83 -5.14
CA LYS A 141 69.16 -23.24 -6.02
C LYS A 141 70.30 -22.57 -5.24
N GLU A 142 69.96 -21.93 -4.11
CA GLU A 142 70.97 -21.31 -3.24
C GLU A 142 71.81 -22.33 -2.49
N MET A 143 71.21 -23.46 -2.07
CA MET A 143 71.96 -24.57 -1.47
C MET A 143 72.94 -25.25 -2.45
N SER A 144 72.55 -25.38 -3.72
CA SER A 144 73.40 -25.92 -4.76
C SER A 144 74.62 -25.04 -5.13
N LEU A 145 74.47 -23.70 -4.94
CA LEU A 145 75.57 -22.77 -5.23
C LEU A 145 76.60 -22.64 -4.07
N LYS A 146 76.26 -23.05 -2.86
CA LYS A 146 77.15 -23.00 -1.67
C LYS A 146 77.99 -24.25 -1.47
N GLY A 147 77.87 -25.27 -2.32
CA GLY A 147 78.81 -26.39 -2.37
C GLY A 147 78.95 -27.22 -1.09
N ILE A 148 77.72 -27.45 -0.44
CA ILE A 148 77.65 -28.41 0.67
C ILE A 148 76.96 -29.67 0.18
#